data_02a05602b0238fb98eb7678c27d11e7b
#
_entry.id   02a05602b0238fb98eb7678c27d11e7b
#
_cell.length_a   1.000
_cell.length_b   1.000
_cell.length_c   1.000
_cell.angle_alpha   90.00
_cell.angle_beta   90.00
_cell.angle_gamma   90.00
#
_symmetry.space_group_name_H-M   'P 1'
#
loop_
_entity.id
_entity.type
_entity.pdbx_description
1 polymer ?
#
loop_
_entity_poly.entity_id
_entity_poly.type
_entity_poly.pdbx_seq_one_letter_code
_entity_poly.pdbx_strand_id
1 'polypeptide(L)'
;GSAFEHYDDNLEHSIWLNLMKYRLELLKELLSDEGLIWIQIDDGEMAYLKVLCDEIFGRNNFINSIAIKVSPPNGVKMQHAEKKILKEKEYILVYSKKRESVKFNREYIKVDTWDSHYNKYIKGDLNNISSCKVLSMKEVLKENNLIADINNNQFNKWVYKNRNRIFQPVGLAKIKDVEKYNKDYIVPIEEMPGYFAYRGRQVQLIENSIKETNEGFVLARLICDLWTDVAFNNLFQEGNGDFKAGKKPERLLKRIINMSTNEGDFVLDSFLGSGSTCAVAHKMNRK
;
A
#
# COMPACT_ATOMS: atom_id res chain seq x y z
N GLY A 1 -1.31 29.61 -17.58
CA GLY A 1 0.04 29.90 -17.16
C GLY A 1 0.40 29.09 -15.94
N SER A 2 1.63 28.65 -15.85
CA SER A 2 2.16 27.88 -14.73
C SER A 2 1.92 28.65 -13.41
N ALA A 3 1.30 28.00 -12.42
CA ALA A 3 1.14 28.52 -11.09
C ALA A 3 2.46 28.43 -10.27
N PHE A 4 3.52 27.86 -10.85
CA PHE A 4 4.76 27.54 -10.17
C PHE A 4 5.98 28.09 -10.91
N GLU A 5 6.69 29.03 -10.28
CA GLU A 5 7.90 29.67 -10.83
C GLU A 5 9.07 28.69 -11.09
N HIS A 6 8.98 27.46 -10.59
CA HIS A 6 10.04 26.46 -10.62
C HIS A 6 9.83 25.31 -11.64
N TYR A 7 8.70 25.30 -12.35
CA TYR A 7 8.39 24.30 -13.36
C TYR A 7 7.99 24.98 -14.67
N ASP A 8 8.58 24.55 -15.77
CA ASP A 8 8.18 24.99 -17.10
C ASP A 8 7.06 24.07 -17.63
N ASP A 9 5.85 24.32 -17.14
CA ASP A 9 4.65 23.57 -17.56
C ASP A 9 4.14 23.97 -18.96
N ASN A 10 4.85 24.90 -19.64
CA ASN A 10 4.49 25.37 -20.97
C ASN A 10 5.32 24.73 -22.10
N LEU A 11 6.16 23.73 -21.77
CA LEU A 11 6.85 22.98 -22.82
C LEU A 11 5.83 22.34 -23.76
N GLU A 12 6.10 22.49 -25.07
CA GLU A 12 5.32 21.76 -26.06
C GLU A 12 5.42 20.26 -25.78
N HIS A 13 4.32 19.56 -25.87
CA HIS A 13 4.18 18.14 -25.55
C HIS A 13 5.28 17.26 -26.18
N SER A 14 5.61 17.52 -27.45
CA SER A 14 6.66 16.80 -28.17
C SER A 14 8.07 17.02 -27.59
N ILE A 15 8.36 18.24 -27.15
CA ILE A 15 9.64 18.61 -26.52
C ILE A 15 9.74 17.93 -25.16
N TRP A 16 8.66 17.95 -24.38
CA TRP A 16 8.60 17.27 -23.09
C TRP A 16 8.84 15.77 -23.22
N LEU A 17 8.18 15.10 -24.19
CA LEU A 17 8.37 13.66 -24.43
C LEU A 17 9.82 13.34 -24.84
N ASN A 18 10.43 14.14 -25.70
CA ASN A 18 11.84 13.97 -26.06
C ASN A 18 12.77 14.11 -24.86
N LEU A 19 12.55 15.13 -24.03
CA LEU A 19 13.31 15.33 -22.79
C LEU A 19 13.18 14.12 -21.86
N MET A 20 11.95 13.60 -21.67
CA MET A 20 11.70 12.44 -20.84
C MET A 20 12.34 11.18 -21.41
N LYS A 21 12.30 10.98 -22.74
CA LYS A 21 12.89 9.82 -23.38
C LYS A 21 14.36 9.65 -23.02
N TYR A 22 15.18 10.66 -23.32
CA TYR A 22 16.62 10.60 -23.05
C TYR A 22 16.93 10.40 -21.56
N ARG A 23 16.18 11.05 -20.66
CA ARG A 23 16.37 10.90 -19.23
C ARG A 23 16.01 9.49 -18.75
N LEU A 24 14.90 8.93 -19.22
CA LEU A 24 14.47 7.59 -18.84
C LEU A 24 15.40 6.51 -19.37
N GLU A 25 15.98 6.67 -20.57
CA GLU A 25 16.98 5.78 -21.12
C GLU A 25 18.23 5.75 -20.21
N LEU A 26 18.76 6.92 -19.82
CA LEU A 26 19.89 7.03 -18.90
C LEU A 26 19.56 6.45 -17.52
N LEU A 27 18.37 6.74 -16.98
CA LEU A 27 17.94 6.20 -15.70
C LEU A 27 17.83 4.68 -15.71
N LYS A 28 17.37 4.09 -16.81
CA LYS A 28 17.34 2.64 -16.98
C LYS A 28 18.75 2.02 -16.93
N GLU A 29 19.74 2.68 -17.53
CA GLU A 29 21.14 2.20 -17.48
C GLU A 29 21.68 2.20 -16.04
N LEU A 30 21.36 3.25 -15.26
CA LEU A 30 21.80 3.42 -13.88
C LEU A 30 21.09 2.47 -12.88
N LEU A 31 19.91 1.94 -13.22
CA LEU A 31 19.21 0.98 -12.37
C LEU A 31 20.01 -0.31 -12.23
N SER A 32 20.06 -0.84 -10.99
CA SER A 32 20.47 -2.24 -10.76
C SER A 32 19.44 -3.20 -11.36
N ASP A 33 19.79 -4.46 -11.50
CA ASP A 33 18.86 -5.48 -12.02
C ASP A 33 17.59 -5.63 -11.16
N GLU A 34 17.70 -5.43 -9.85
CA GLU A 34 16.59 -5.41 -8.89
C GLU A 34 15.91 -4.03 -8.78
N GLY A 35 16.47 -3.02 -9.43
CA GLY A 35 16.09 -1.62 -9.29
C GLY A 35 14.69 -1.32 -9.82
N LEU A 36 14.04 -0.37 -9.16
CA LEU A 36 12.71 0.13 -9.48
C LEU A 36 12.78 1.63 -9.80
N ILE A 37 12.04 2.06 -10.81
CA ILE A 37 11.79 3.47 -11.07
C ILE A 37 10.33 3.80 -10.74
N TRP A 38 10.13 4.92 -10.04
CA TRP A 38 8.84 5.43 -9.61
C TRP A 38 8.63 6.82 -10.16
N ILE A 39 7.61 7.03 -10.97
CA ILE A 39 7.40 8.30 -11.65
C ILE A 39 6.01 8.83 -11.31
N GLN A 40 5.96 9.90 -10.52
CA GLN A 40 4.69 10.57 -10.24
C GLN A 40 4.34 11.51 -11.38
N ILE A 41 3.13 11.39 -11.89
CA ILE A 41 2.64 12.13 -13.06
C ILE A 41 1.14 12.40 -12.93
N ASP A 42 0.66 13.45 -13.54
CA ASP A 42 -0.76 13.79 -13.59
C ASP A 42 -1.48 13.20 -14.82
N ASP A 43 -2.80 13.44 -14.90
CA ASP A 43 -3.63 12.91 -15.99
C ASP A 43 -3.21 13.42 -17.38
N GLY A 44 -2.59 14.61 -17.47
CA GLY A 44 -2.26 15.25 -18.75
C GLY A 44 -1.24 14.44 -19.55
N GLU A 45 -0.22 13.96 -18.88
CA GLU A 45 0.90 13.27 -19.53
C GLU A 45 1.00 11.77 -19.20
N MET A 46 0.15 11.26 -18.29
CA MET A 46 0.22 9.88 -17.79
C MET A 46 0.19 8.84 -18.92
N ALA A 47 -0.73 8.97 -19.87
CA ALA A 47 -0.92 7.99 -20.93
C ALA A 47 0.29 7.94 -21.87
N TYR A 48 0.81 9.10 -22.27
CA TYR A 48 1.98 9.21 -23.16
C TYR A 48 3.25 8.74 -22.47
N LEU A 49 3.45 9.12 -21.22
CA LEU A 49 4.58 8.66 -20.42
C LEU A 49 4.53 7.13 -20.21
N LYS A 50 3.35 6.56 -20.02
CA LYS A 50 3.17 5.10 -19.91
C LYS A 50 3.62 4.38 -21.18
N VAL A 51 3.24 4.88 -22.37
CA VAL A 51 3.67 4.30 -23.64
C VAL A 51 5.18 4.43 -23.82
N LEU A 52 5.74 5.60 -23.53
CA LEU A 52 7.19 5.84 -23.59
C LEU A 52 7.97 4.91 -22.65
N CYS A 53 7.49 4.72 -21.42
CA CYS A 53 8.09 3.79 -20.47
C CYS A 53 7.98 2.32 -20.95
N ASP A 54 6.87 1.93 -21.59
CA ASP A 54 6.71 0.60 -22.17
C ASP A 54 7.75 0.32 -23.28
N GLU A 55 8.09 1.34 -24.09
CA GLU A 55 9.13 1.23 -25.11
C GLU A 55 10.53 1.13 -24.49
N ILE A 56 10.82 1.96 -23.49
CA ILE A 56 12.15 2.02 -22.88
C ILE A 56 12.41 0.82 -21.97
N PHE A 57 11.55 0.59 -21.00
CA PHE A 57 11.73 -0.47 -19.98
C PHE A 57 11.23 -1.84 -20.45
N GLY A 58 10.29 -1.88 -21.40
CA GLY A 58 9.57 -3.06 -21.84
C GLY A 58 8.28 -3.29 -21.04
N ARG A 59 7.20 -3.66 -21.72
CA ARG A 59 5.88 -3.89 -21.13
C ARG A 59 5.89 -4.95 -20.02
N ASN A 60 6.73 -5.98 -20.15
CA ASN A 60 6.85 -7.04 -19.16
C ASN A 60 7.49 -6.57 -17.84
N ASN A 61 8.18 -5.44 -17.86
CA ASN A 61 8.81 -4.84 -16.69
C ASN A 61 7.91 -3.79 -16.00
N PHE A 62 6.70 -3.57 -16.55
CA PHE A 62 5.70 -2.76 -15.86
C PHE A 62 5.22 -3.47 -14.59
N ILE A 63 5.29 -2.77 -13.47
CA ILE A 63 4.86 -3.27 -12.16
C ILE A 63 3.40 -2.89 -11.89
N ASN A 64 3.14 -1.58 -11.79
CA ASN A 64 1.81 -1.07 -11.50
C ASN A 64 1.68 0.42 -11.85
N SER A 65 0.42 0.89 -11.89
CA SER A 65 0.04 2.30 -11.89
C SER A 65 -0.78 2.57 -10.64
N ILE A 66 -0.18 3.29 -9.69
CA ILE A 66 -0.77 3.58 -8.40
C ILE A 66 -1.51 4.91 -8.50
N ALA A 67 -2.78 4.93 -8.11
CA ALA A 67 -3.53 6.17 -7.97
C ALA A 67 -3.31 6.75 -6.57
N ILE A 68 -2.88 8.02 -6.51
CA ILE A 68 -2.67 8.74 -5.24
C ILE A 68 -3.63 9.92 -5.13
N LYS A 69 -4.22 10.08 -3.95
CA LYS A 69 -5.04 11.25 -3.64
C LYS A 69 -4.12 12.41 -3.28
N VAL A 70 -4.12 13.49 -4.08
CA VAL A 70 -3.20 14.62 -3.90
C VAL A 70 -3.82 15.82 -3.20
N SER A 71 -5.07 16.14 -3.46
CA SER A 71 -5.77 17.19 -2.71
C SER A 71 -7.27 17.10 -2.87
N PRO A 72 -8.06 17.35 -1.81
CA PRO A 72 -9.50 17.47 -1.93
C PRO A 72 -9.85 18.71 -2.77
N PRO A 73 -10.98 18.69 -3.49
CA PRO A 73 -11.48 19.85 -4.17
C PRO A 73 -11.99 20.87 -3.14
N ASN A 74 -11.30 22.01 -3.02
CA ASN A 74 -11.69 23.10 -2.13
C ASN A 74 -11.37 24.46 -2.74
N GLY A 75 -11.98 25.53 -2.19
CA GLY A 75 -11.72 26.91 -2.57
C GLY A 75 -11.87 27.18 -4.08
N VAL A 76 -10.87 27.79 -4.70
CA VAL A 76 -10.87 28.21 -6.11
C VAL A 76 -11.11 27.04 -7.08
N LYS A 77 -10.73 25.80 -6.73
CA LYS A 77 -10.97 24.63 -7.55
C LYS A 77 -12.46 24.35 -7.75
N MET A 78 -13.32 24.71 -6.79
CA MET A 78 -14.76 24.50 -6.84
C MET A 78 -15.48 25.42 -7.87
N GLN A 79 -14.88 26.56 -8.19
CA GLN A 79 -15.48 27.54 -9.13
C GLN A 79 -15.71 27.01 -10.54
N HIS A 80 -15.10 25.90 -10.90
CA HIS A 80 -15.22 25.28 -12.22
C HIS A 80 -15.96 23.93 -12.19
N ALA A 81 -16.60 23.57 -11.08
CA ALA A 81 -17.28 22.28 -10.90
C ALA A 81 -18.42 22.05 -11.93
N GLU A 82 -19.04 23.13 -12.44
CA GLU A 82 -20.08 23.04 -13.48
C GLU A 82 -19.54 22.68 -14.88
N LYS A 83 -18.24 22.89 -15.12
CA LYS A 83 -17.64 22.73 -16.45
C LYS A 83 -16.72 21.54 -16.57
N LYS A 84 -16.31 20.93 -15.43
CA LYS A 84 -15.37 19.81 -15.42
C LYS A 84 -15.50 18.97 -14.17
N ILE A 85 -15.12 17.69 -14.27
CA ILE A 85 -14.88 16.83 -13.13
C ILE A 85 -13.59 17.31 -12.43
N LEU A 86 -13.68 17.56 -11.14
CA LEU A 86 -12.57 18.11 -10.37
C LEU A 86 -11.48 17.05 -10.17
N LYS A 87 -10.22 17.45 -10.37
CA LYS A 87 -9.06 16.59 -10.19
C LYS A 87 -8.75 16.43 -8.70
N GLU A 88 -8.66 15.18 -8.24
CA GLU A 88 -8.32 14.83 -6.87
C GLU A 88 -7.14 13.85 -6.80
N LYS A 89 -6.75 13.26 -7.92
CA LYS A 89 -5.71 12.21 -8.00
C LYS A 89 -4.58 12.57 -8.95
N GLU A 90 -3.45 11.92 -8.71
CA GLU A 90 -2.35 11.74 -9.66
C GLU A 90 -1.97 10.26 -9.71
N TYR A 91 -1.00 9.92 -10.54
CA TYR A 91 -0.53 8.54 -10.68
C TYR A 91 0.95 8.42 -10.32
N ILE A 92 1.33 7.22 -9.93
CA ILE A 92 2.73 6.81 -9.85
C ILE A 92 2.89 5.59 -10.75
N LEU A 93 3.62 5.74 -11.84
CA LEU A 93 4.03 4.62 -12.69
C LEU A 93 5.24 3.94 -12.08
N VAL A 94 5.21 2.61 -12.00
CA VAL A 94 6.29 1.81 -11.44
C VAL A 94 6.78 0.81 -12.47
N TYR A 95 8.08 0.85 -12.77
CA TYR A 95 8.76 -0.11 -13.63
C TYR A 95 9.97 -0.70 -12.93
N SER A 96 10.34 -1.90 -13.33
CA SER A 96 11.60 -2.55 -12.95
C SER A 96 12.59 -2.55 -14.11
N LYS A 97 13.87 -2.76 -13.81
CA LYS A 97 14.85 -3.12 -14.84
C LYS A 97 14.65 -4.55 -15.33
N LYS A 98 14.49 -5.50 -14.36
CA LYS A 98 14.19 -6.92 -14.62
C LYS A 98 13.08 -7.39 -13.67
N ARG A 99 11.93 -7.74 -14.20
CA ARG A 99 10.74 -8.12 -13.42
C ARG A 99 10.97 -9.29 -12.49
N GLU A 100 11.73 -10.29 -12.95
CA GLU A 100 12.02 -11.52 -12.22
C GLU A 100 12.94 -11.31 -11.00
N SER A 101 13.71 -10.22 -11.00
CA SER A 101 14.64 -9.88 -9.90
C SER A 101 14.01 -9.05 -8.79
N VAL A 102 12.79 -8.51 -9.02
CA VAL A 102 12.15 -7.57 -8.10
C VAL A 102 11.73 -8.24 -6.80
N LYS A 103 12.08 -7.60 -5.69
CA LYS A 103 11.60 -7.94 -4.34
C LYS A 103 11.08 -6.67 -3.67
N PHE A 104 9.81 -6.69 -3.26
CA PHE A 104 9.23 -5.60 -2.48
C PHE A 104 9.30 -5.89 -0.99
N ASN A 105 9.70 -4.91 -0.21
CA ASN A 105 9.42 -4.90 1.21
C ASN A 105 7.93 -4.65 1.41
N ARG A 106 7.30 -5.47 2.26
CA ARG A 106 5.85 -5.37 2.49
C ARG A 106 5.53 -4.11 3.28
N GLU A 107 4.63 -3.31 2.75
CA GLU A 107 4.13 -2.11 3.43
C GLU A 107 2.67 -2.32 3.84
N TYR A 108 2.33 -1.85 5.04
CA TYR A 108 1.01 -2.04 5.63
C TYR A 108 0.39 -0.70 5.98
N ILE A 109 -0.92 -0.59 5.76
CA ILE A 109 -1.70 0.57 6.19
C ILE A 109 -2.72 0.15 7.23
N LYS A 110 -2.94 1.01 8.23
CA LYS A 110 -4.00 0.83 9.22
C LYS A 110 -5.35 0.76 8.50
N VAL A 111 -6.20 -0.16 8.92
CA VAL A 111 -7.59 -0.19 8.45
C VAL A 111 -8.44 0.80 9.24
N ASP A 112 -9.44 1.39 8.57
CA ASP A 112 -10.32 2.40 9.17
C ASP A 112 -11.64 1.80 9.66
N THR A 113 -11.93 0.55 9.28
CA THR A 113 -13.16 -0.15 9.65
C THR A 113 -12.88 -1.59 10.01
N TRP A 114 -13.75 -2.19 10.85
CA TRP A 114 -13.68 -3.60 11.13
C TRP A 114 -14.02 -4.42 9.89
N ASP A 115 -13.16 -5.40 9.57
CA ASP A 115 -13.44 -6.35 8.49
C ASP A 115 -14.42 -7.42 8.99
N SER A 116 -15.68 -7.36 8.52
CA SER A 116 -16.76 -8.27 8.91
C SER A 116 -16.55 -9.72 8.45
N HIS A 117 -15.58 -10.00 7.58
CA HIS A 117 -15.21 -11.37 7.21
C HIS A 117 -14.58 -12.13 8.39
N TYR A 118 -13.96 -11.45 9.34
CA TYR A 118 -13.52 -12.03 10.61
C TYR A 118 -14.71 -12.28 11.52
N ASN A 119 -15.54 -13.26 11.15
CA ASN A 119 -16.85 -13.54 11.77
C ASN A 119 -16.89 -14.82 12.59
N LYS A 120 -15.77 -15.49 12.80
CA LYS A 120 -15.66 -16.74 13.55
C LYS A 120 -14.68 -16.61 14.70
N TYR A 121 -14.94 -17.39 15.76
CA TYR A 121 -14.15 -17.43 16.99
C TYR A 121 -13.94 -18.87 17.45
N ILE A 122 -12.72 -19.22 17.85
CA ILE A 122 -12.34 -20.53 18.38
C ILE A 122 -12.47 -20.53 19.91
N LYS A 123 -13.41 -21.30 20.45
CA LYS A 123 -13.64 -21.44 21.90
C LYS A 123 -13.14 -22.81 22.35
N GLY A 124 -12.15 -22.86 23.25
CA GLY A 124 -11.58 -24.11 23.78
C GLY A 124 -10.07 -24.02 23.98
N ASP A 125 -9.44 -25.16 24.18
CA ASP A 125 -7.99 -25.28 24.31
C ASP A 125 -7.33 -25.35 22.93
N LEU A 126 -6.55 -24.35 22.57
CA LEU A 126 -5.85 -24.29 21.26
C LEU A 126 -4.78 -25.38 21.09
N ASN A 127 -4.29 -26.00 22.18
CA ASN A 127 -3.39 -27.14 22.09
C ASN A 127 -4.09 -28.40 21.54
N ASN A 128 -5.41 -28.45 21.68
CA ASN A 128 -6.27 -29.49 21.09
C ASN A 128 -7.33 -28.85 20.19
N ILE A 129 -6.90 -28.27 19.10
CA ILE A 129 -7.74 -27.42 18.23
C ILE A 129 -8.95 -28.16 17.66
N SER A 130 -8.82 -29.46 17.40
CA SER A 130 -9.91 -30.28 16.86
C SER A 130 -11.06 -30.51 17.87
N SER A 131 -10.83 -30.29 19.17
CA SER A 131 -11.86 -30.34 20.20
C SER A 131 -12.54 -28.98 20.43
N CYS A 132 -12.03 -27.91 19.81
CA CYS A 132 -12.57 -26.56 19.98
C CYS A 132 -13.91 -26.41 19.25
N LYS A 133 -14.79 -25.60 19.86
CA LYS A 133 -16.05 -25.16 19.23
C LYS A 133 -15.81 -23.88 18.44
N VAL A 134 -16.42 -23.79 17.27
CA VAL A 134 -16.46 -22.57 16.47
C VAL A 134 -17.73 -21.80 16.76
N LEU A 135 -17.59 -20.59 17.25
CA LEU A 135 -18.70 -19.68 17.55
C LEU A 135 -18.77 -18.56 16.53
N SER A 136 -19.94 -17.94 16.41
CA SER A 136 -20.10 -16.69 15.69
C SER A 136 -19.44 -15.55 16.48
N MET A 137 -18.68 -14.68 15.78
CA MET A 137 -18.11 -13.48 16.39
C MET A 137 -19.17 -12.58 17.04
N LYS A 138 -20.38 -12.52 16.45
CA LYS A 138 -21.53 -11.76 16.97
C LYS A 138 -21.96 -12.25 18.36
N GLU A 139 -22.01 -13.56 18.56
CA GLU A 139 -22.36 -14.16 19.87
C GLU A 139 -21.29 -13.84 20.91
N VAL A 140 -20.01 -14.01 20.55
CA VAL A 140 -18.89 -13.76 21.46
C VAL A 140 -18.79 -12.29 21.85
N LEU A 141 -19.02 -11.37 20.93
CA LEU A 141 -19.06 -9.94 21.23
C LEU A 141 -20.21 -9.59 22.17
N LYS A 142 -21.39 -10.19 21.97
CA LYS A 142 -22.53 -10.01 22.86
C LYS A 142 -22.23 -10.54 24.27
N GLU A 143 -21.63 -11.72 24.40
CA GLU A 143 -21.20 -12.30 25.69
C GLU A 143 -20.22 -11.39 26.45
N ASN A 144 -19.41 -10.61 25.72
CA ASN A 144 -18.40 -9.71 26.30
C ASN A 144 -18.86 -8.24 26.39
N ASN A 145 -20.10 -7.92 26.05
CA ASN A 145 -20.64 -6.56 25.99
C ASN A 145 -19.79 -5.61 25.10
N LEU A 146 -19.34 -6.11 23.95
CA LEU A 146 -18.51 -5.39 22.99
C LEU A 146 -19.25 -5.14 21.67
N ILE A 147 -18.93 -4.03 21.03
CA ILE A 147 -19.33 -3.70 19.65
C ILE A 147 -18.08 -3.72 18.78
N ALA A 148 -18.19 -4.25 17.57
CA ALA A 148 -17.09 -4.28 16.60
C ALA A 148 -16.81 -2.88 16.06
N ASP A 149 -15.96 -2.14 16.74
CA ASP A 149 -15.53 -0.79 16.40
C ASP A 149 -14.04 -0.65 16.68
N ILE A 150 -13.26 -0.49 15.63
CA ILE A 150 -11.79 -0.31 15.72
C ILE A 150 -11.37 1.02 16.34
N ASN A 151 -12.27 1.99 16.49
CA ASN A 151 -12.01 3.23 17.20
C ASN A 151 -12.21 3.05 18.72
N ASN A 152 -12.77 1.93 19.14
CA ASN A 152 -12.96 1.60 20.55
C ASN A 152 -11.72 0.87 21.11
N ASN A 153 -11.04 1.50 22.05
CA ASN A 153 -9.82 0.94 22.67
C ASN A 153 -10.07 -0.37 23.42
N GLN A 154 -11.24 -0.53 24.06
CA GLN A 154 -11.62 -1.77 24.77
C GLN A 154 -11.76 -2.94 23.78
N PHE A 155 -12.41 -2.70 22.64
CA PHE A 155 -12.55 -3.68 21.56
C PHE A 155 -11.18 -4.07 21.00
N ASN A 156 -10.31 -3.08 20.70
CA ASN A 156 -8.97 -3.35 20.16
C ASN A 156 -8.10 -4.17 21.10
N LYS A 157 -8.13 -3.87 22.39
CA LYS A 157 -7.42 -4.66 23.41
C LYS A 157 -7.94 -6.09 23.48
N TRP A 158 -9.27 -6.27 23.38
CA TRP A 158 -9.89 -7.58 23.39
C TRP A 158 -9.53 -8.38 22.13
N VAL A 159 -9.58 -7.76 20.94
CA VAL A 159 -9.14 -8.37 19.66
C VAL A 159 -7.69 -8.81 19.75
N TYR A 160 -6.81 -7.94 20.23
CA TYR A 160 -5.39 -8.28 20.38
C TYR A 160 -5.18 -9.48 21.31
N LYS A 161 -5.86 -9.51 22.47
CA LYS A 161 -5.81 -10.65 23.42
C LYS A 161 -6.30 -11.96 22.79
N ASN A 162 -7.27 -11.88 21.88
CA ASN A 162 -7.91 -13.03 21.24
C ASN A 162 -7.48 -13.25 19.79
N ARG A 163 -6.39 -12.64 19.34
CA ARG A 163 -5.97 -12.63 17.91
C ARG A 163 -5.75 -14.03 17.31
N ASN A 164 -5.35 -14.99 18.12
CA ASN A 164 -5.15 -16.39 17.73
C ASN A 164 -6.44 -17.22 17.76
N ARG A 165 -7.59 -16.61 18.04
CA ARG A 165 -8.91 -17.24 18.10
C ARG A 165 -9.90 -16.69 17.09
N ILE A 166 -9.70 -15.46 16.66
CA ILE A 166 -10.57 -14.77 15.69
C ILE A 166 -10.10 -15.12 14.29
N PHE A 167 -11.01 -15.58 13.42
CA PHE A 167 -10.66 -15.96 12.08
C PHE A 167 -11.74 -15.69 11.04
N GLN A 168 -11.33 -15.68 9.78
CA GLN A 168 -12.19 -15.75 8.61
C GLN A 168 -11.94 -17.04 7.83
N PRO A 169 -12.98 -17.70 7.31
CA PRO A 169 -12.83 -18.81 6.38
C PRO A 169 -12.50 -18.29 4.98
N VAL A 170 -11.33 -18.65 4.42
CA VAL A 170 -10.89 -18.27 3.07
C VAL A 170 -10.78 -19.48 2.15
N GLY A 171 -10.74 -19.27 0.84
CA GLY A 171 -10.66 -20.35 -0.13
C GLY A 171 -9.40 -21.21 0.02
N LEU A 172 -9.51 -22.50 -0.18
CA LEU A 172 -8.41 -23.49 -0.22
C LEU A 172 -7.89 -23.66 -1.66
N ALA A 173 -7.29 -22.63 -2.23
CA ALA A 173 -6.92 -22.61 -3.65
C ALA A 173 -5.85 -23.65 -4.08
N LYS A 174 -5.11 -24.22 -3.12
CA LYS A 174 -3.98 -25.15 -3.40
C LYS A 174 -4.32 -26.63 -3.16
N ILE A 175 -5.52 -26.94 -2.71
CA ILE A 175 -5.94 -28.30 -2.33
C ILE A 175 -6.94 -28.82 -3.35
N LYS A 176 -6.65 -30.00 -3.91
CA LYS A 176 -7.50 -30.64 -4.92
C LYS A 176 -8.76 -31.27 -4.31
N ASP A 177 -8.64 -31.90 -3.15
CA ASP A 177 -9.74 -32.55 -2.44
C ASP A 177 -10.18 -31.74 -1.22
N VAL A 178 -11.00 -30.71 -1.47
CA VAL A 178 -11.52 -29.81 -0.44
C VAL A 178 -12.57 -30.51 0.45
N GLU A 179 -13.29 -31.50 -0.07
CA GLU A 179 -14.35 -32.22 0.65
C GLU A 179 -13.81 -32.99 1.87
N LYS A 180 -12.56 -33.45 1.83
CA LYS A 180 -11.86 -34.07 2.96
C LYS A 180 -11.89 -33.17 4.22
N TYR A 181 -11.86 -31.85 4.01
CA TYR A 181 -11.79 -30.80 5.04
C TYR A 181 -13.15 -30.17 5.35
N ASN A 182 -14.25 -30.65 4.76
CA ASN A 182 -15.60 -30.13 4.99
C ASN A 182 -16.17 -30.65 6.32
N LYS A 183 -15.62 -30.19 7.44
CA LYS A 183 -16.02 -30.57 8.80
C LYS A 183 -16.54 -29.34 9.56
N ASP A 184 -17.52 -29.53 10.47
CA ASP A 184 -18.08 -28.50 11.35
C ASP A 184 -17.17 -28.16 12.54
N TYR A 185 -15.97 -28.68 12.58
CA TYR A 185 -14.91 -28.40 13.54
C TYR A 185 -13.60 -28.12 12.81
N ILE A 186 -12.62 -27.55 13.51
CA ILE A 186 -11.33 -27.19 12.92
C ILE A 186 -10.46 -28.45 12.79
N VAL A 187 -9.88 -28.65 11.61
CA VAL A 187 -8.97 -29.75 11.31
C VAL A 187 -7.66 -29.26 10.74
N PRO A 188 -6.53 -29.90 11.04
CA PRO A 188 -5.26 -29.58 10.39
C PRO A 188 -5.33 -29.96 8.90
N ILE A 189 -4.63 -29.16 8.07
CA ILE A 189 -4.51 -29.44 6.64
C ILE A 189 -3.22 -30.25 6.42
N GLU A 190 -3.35 -31.50 6.00
CA GLU A 190 -2.19 -32.42 5.87
C GLU A 190 -1.17 -31.92 4.85
N GLU A 191 -1.65 -31.40 3.71
CA GLU A 191 -0.80 -30.89 2.62
C GLU A 191 -0.18 -29.52 2.93
N MET A 192 -0.60 -28.87 4.03
CA MET A 192 -0.13 -27.55 4.45
C MET A 192 0.14 -27.53 5.97
N PRO A 193 1.28 -28.09 6.44
CA PRO A 193 1.61 -28.12 7.87
C PRO A 193 1.52 -26.74 8.52
N GLY A 194 0.87 -26.66 9.70
CA GLY A 194 0.64 -25.41 10.40
C GLY A 194 -0.60 -24.62 9.97
N TYR A 195 -1.33 -25.09 8.96
CA TYR A 195 -2.59 -24.51 8.54
C TYR A 195 -3.77 -25.40 8.93
N PHE A 196 -4.92 -24.75 9.10
CA PHE A 196 -6.17 -25.41 9.52
C PHE A 196 -7.30 -25.12 8.56
N ALA A 197 -8.28 -26.02 8.52
CA ALA A 197 -9.50 -25.87 7.74
C ALA A 197 -10.75 -25.94 8.63
N TYR A 198 -11.81 -25.29 8.19
CA TYR A 198 -13.14 -25.28 8.73
C TYR A 198 -14.15 -25.24 7.58
N ARG A 199 -15.06 -26.21 7.52
CA ARG A 199 -16.08 -26.33 6.44
C ARG A 199 -15.51 -26.19 5.04
N GLY A 200 -14.43 -26.92 4.74
CA GLY A 200 -13.78 -26.90 3.43
C GLY A 200 -13.06 -25.60 3.10
N ARG A 201 -12.82 -24.71 4.08
CA ARG A 201 -12.15 -23.43 3.90
C ARG A 201 -10.97 -23.30 4.85
N GLN A 202 -9.92 -22.60 4.43
CA GLN A 202 -8.77 -22.34 5.28
C GLN A 202 -9.15 -21.37 6.41
N VAL A 203 -8.67 -21.66 7.61
CA VAL A 203 -8.76 -20.76 8.78
C VAL A 203 -7.67 -19.69 8.64
N GLN A 204 -8.06 -18.45 8.38
CA GLN A 204 -7.15 -17.31 8.38
C GLN A 204 -7.33 -16.50 9.66
N LEU A 205 -6.39 -16.61 10.58
CA LEU A 205 -6.41 -15.90 11.85
C LEU A 205 -6.18 -14.39 11.65
N ILE A 206 -6.86 -13.57 12.47
CA ILE A 206 -6.70 -12.12 12.46
C ILE A 206 -5.31 -11.68 12.92
N GLU A 207 -4.59 -12.52 13.63
CA GLU A 207 -3.21 -12.28 14.05
C GLU A 207 -2.30 -11.87 12.90
N ASN A 208 -2.52 -12.42 11.71
CA ASN A 208 -1.76 -12.08 10.50
C ASN A 208 -1.98 -10.63 10.03
N SER A 209 -3.12 -10.03 10.43
CA SER A 209 -3.51 -8.65 10.11
C SER A 209 -3.18 -7.66 11.22
N ILE A 210 -2.56 -8.09 12.31
CA ILE A 210 -2.14 -7.22 13.41
C ILE A 210 -0.68 -6.84 13.22
N LYS A 211 -0.39 -5.55 13.29
CA LYS A 211 0.96 -4.98 13.20
C LYS A 211 1.26 -4.15 14.43
N GLU A 212 2.49 -4.25 14.90
CA GLU A 212 3.01 -3.40 15.96
C GLU A 212 3.43 -2.04 15.38
N THR A 213 3.05 -0.99 16.07
CA THR A 213 3.40 0.40 15.73
C THR A 213 3.86 1.12 16.99
N ASN A 214 4.41 2.33 16.85
CA ASN A 214 4.79 3.16 18.00
C ASN A 214 3.58 3.51 18.90
N GLU A 215 2.35 3.41 18.39
CA GLU A 215 1.10 3.67 19.12
C GLU A 215 0.49 2.38 19.70
N GLY A 216 1.18 1.24 19.58
CA GLY A 216 0.70 -0.07 19.97
C GLY A 216 0.27 -0.93 18.78
N PHE A 217 -0.56 -1.94 19.04
CA PHE A 217 -1.02 -2.88 18.02
C PHE A 217 -2.20 -2.32 17.24
N VAL A 218 -2.12 -2.39 15.92
CA VAL A 218 -3.18 -1.95 15.01
C VAL A 218 -3.55 -3.05 14.03
N LEU A 219 -4.82 -3.08 13.64
CA LEU A 219 -5.25 -3.86 12.49
C LEU A 219 -4.76 -3.17 11.22
N ALA A 220 -4.09 -3.92 10.37
CA ALA A 220 -3.49 -3.42 9.16
C ALA A 220 -3.69 -4.38 7.99
N ARG A 221 -3.76 -3.84 6.79
CA ARG A 221 -3.77 -4.59 5.54
C ARG A 221 -2.56 -4.22 4.69
N LEU A 222 -2.17 -5.10 3.80
CA LEU A 222 -1.18 -4.77 2.77
C LEU A 222 -1.67 -3.58 1.96
N ILE A 223 -0.74 -2.69 1.63
CA ILE A 223 -1.04 -1.60 0.72
C ILE A 223 -1.30 -2.15 -0.68
N CYS A 224 -2.27 -1.56 -1.37
CA CYS A 224 -2.58 -1.85 -2.77
C CYS A 224 -2.22 -0.64 -3.64
N ASP A 225 -2.82 -0.49 -4.79
CA ASP A 225 -2.53 0.54 -5.79
C ASP A 225 -3.41 1.79 -5.71
N LEU A 226 -4.19 1.94 -4.65
CA LEU A 226 -4.94 3.15 -4.33
C LEU A 226 -4.49 3.73 -2.99
N TRP A 227 -3.79 4.87 -3.03
CA TRP A 227 -3.24 5.53 -1.85
C TRP A 227 -4.00 6.81 -1.52
N THR A 228 -4.83 6.75 -0.49
CA THR A 228 -5.66 7.86 -0.04
C THR A 228 -5.24 8.42 1.33
N ASP A 229 -4.26 7.78 1.98
CA ASP A 229 -3.84 8.05 3.35
C ASP A 229 -2.63 9.00 3.45
N VAL A 230 -2.15 9.54 2.32
CA VAL A 230 -1.05 10.52 2.28
C VAL A 230 -1.63 11.91 2.14
N ALA A 231 -1.34 12.80 3.09
CA ALA A 231 -1.74 14.19 3.02
C ALA A 231 -0.75 15.01 2.17
N PHE A 232 -1.27 15.83 1.25
CA PHE A 232 -0.50 16.75 0.41
C PHE A 232 -0.67 18.23 0.79
N ASN A 233 -1.28 18.51 1.94
CA ASN A 233 -1.50 19.84 2.48
C ASN A 233 -0.44 20.18 3.53
N ASN A 234 -0.15 21.48 3.70
CA ASN A 234 0.79 22.00 4.70
C ASN A 234 2.25 21.50 4.55
N LEU A 235 2.66 21.09 3.35
CA LEU A 235 3.99 20.57 3.08
C LEU A 235 5.13 21.59 3.29
N PHE A 236 4.83 22.89 3.36
CA PHE A 236 5.81 23.93 3.68
C PHE A 236 6.40 23.77 5.09
N GLN A 237 5.69 23.08 6.00
CA GLN A 237 6.18 22.78 7.35
C GLN A 237 7.10 21.57 7.41
N GLU A 238 7.12 20.73 6.36
CA GLU A 238 8.02 19.58 6.28
C GLU A 238 9.40 20.04 5.81
N GLY A 239 10.40 19.91 6.67
CA GLY A 239 11.79 20.35 6.40
C GLY A 239 11.93 21.88 6.31
N ASN A 240 13.06 22.43 6.71
CA ASN A 240 13.32 23.86 6.83
C ASN A 240 13.64 24.59 5.50
N GLY A 241 13.13 24.13 4.36
CA GLY A 241 13.45 24.73 3.06
C GLY A 241 12.37 25.66 2.53
N ASP A 242 12.78 26.78 1.92
CA ASP A 242 11.90 27.84 1.35
C ASP A 242 11.18 27.46 0.05
N PHE A 243 11.07 26.16 -0.26
CA PHE A 243 10.38 25.69 -1.45
C PHE A 243 8.86 25.79 -1.27
N LYS A 244 8.25 26.84 -1.79
CA LYS A 244 6.86 27.21 -1.54
C LYS A 244 5.82 26.28 -2.18
N ALA A 245 6.18 25.56 -3.25
CA ALA A 245 5.23 24.72 -3.99
C ALA A 245 5.92 23.48 -4.57
N GLY A 246 5.15 22.40 -4.83
CA GLY A 246 5.68 21.21 -5.49
C GLY A 246 6.45 20.23 -4.60
N LYS A 247 6.60 20.49 -3.29
CA LYS A 247 7.17 19.49 -2.36
C LYS A 247 6.35 18.21 -2.38
N LYS A 248 7.04 17.09 -2.32
CA LYS A 248 6.39 15.77 -2.10
C LYS A 248 6.37 15.47 -0.61
N PRO A 249 5.25 14.89 -0.09
CA PRO A 249 5.17 14.53 1.31
C PRO A 249 6.26 13.53 1.71
N GLU A 250 6.97 13.78 2.82
CA GLU A 250 7.98 12.84 3.32
C GLU A 250 7.40 11.44 3.56
N ARG A 251 6.14 11.35 3.98
CA ARG A 251 5.44 10.07 4.17
C ARG A 251 5.30 9.27 2.87
N LEU A 252 5.04 9.92 1.74
CA LEU A 252 5.00 9.29 0.42
C LEU A 252 6.35 8.73 0.04
N LEU A 253 7.38 9.57 0.14
CA LEU A 253 8.76 9.22 -0.21
C LEU A 253 9.29 8.10 0.68
N LYS A 254 9.05 8.18 1.98
CA LYS A 254 9.40 7.13 2.95
C LYS A 254 8.78 5.77 2.55
N ARG A 255 7.50 5.76 2.18
CA ARG A 255 6.81 4.56 1.72
C ARG A 255 7.46 3.96 0.46
N ILE A 256 7.69 4.78 -0.56
CA ILE A 256 8.32 4.35 -1.81
C ILE A 256 9.72 3.78 -1.55
N ILE A 257 10.54 4.50 -0.81
CA ILE A 257 11.91 4.11 -0.48
C ILE A 257 11.90 2.81 0.34
N ASN A 258 11.03 2.71 1.34
CA ASN A 258 10.91 1.50 2.17
C ASN A 258 10.50 0.26 1.36
N MET A 259 9.54 0.41 0.44
CA MET A 259 9.08 -0.70 -0.41
C MET A 259 10.15 -1.20 -1.39
N SER A 260 11.08 -0.33 -1.80
CA SER A 260 11.99 -0.56 -2.92
C SER A 260 13.43 -0.83 -2.52
N THR A 261 13.83 -0.48 -1.30
CA THR A 261 15.25 -0.45 -0.88
C THR A 261 15.43 -0.94 0.54
N ASN A 262 16.67 -1.31 0.85
CA ASN A 262 17.16 -1.59 2.19
C ASN A 262 18.17 -0.53 2.65
N GLU A 263 18.59 -0.55 3.91
CA GLU A 263 19.65 0.34 4.41
C GLU A 263 20.93 0.15 3.61
N GLY A 264 21.57 1.26 3.25
CA GLY A 264 22.79 1.29 2.46
C GLY A 264 22.60 1.29 0.93
N ASP A 265 21.38 1.00 0.44
CA ASP A 265 21.08 1.06 -0.98
C ASP A 265 21.09 2.50 -1.53
N PHE A 266 21.28 2.64 -2.84
CA PHE A 266 21.28 3.92 -3.53
C PHE A 266 19.86 4.34 -3.95
N VAL A 267 19.56 5.63 -3.72
CA VAL A 267 18.34 6.31 -4.17
C VAL A 267 18.73 7.49 -5.04
N LEU A 268 18.32 7.48 -6.31
CA LEU A 268 18.59 8.57 -7.26
C LEU A 268 17.30 9.36 -7.53
N ASP A 269 17.36 10.67 -7.38
CA ASP A 269 16.32 11.61 -7.82
C ASP A 269 16.88 12.53 -8.91
N SER A 270 16.48 12.29 -10.16
CA SER A 270 16.91 13.07 -11.33
C SER A 270 16.13 14.38 -11.52
N PHE A 271 15.07 14.60 -10.72
CA PHE A 271 14.23 15.80 -10.72
C PHE A 271 14.14 16.38 -9.32
N LEU A 272 15.28 16.66 -8.72
CA LEU A 272 15.52 16.92 -7.31
C LEU A 272 14.52 17.88 -6.63
N GLY A 273 14.07 18.93 -7.33
CA GLY A 273 13.15 19.93 -6.80
C GLY A 273 13.61 20.47 -5.45
N SER A 274 12.81 20.27 -4.41
CA SER A 274 13.14 20.69 -3.03
C SER A 274 14.14 19.78 -2.30
N GLY A 275 14.62 18.71 -2.92
CA GLY A 275 15.52 17.74 -2.29
C GLY A 275 14.85 16.82 -1.27
N SER A 276 13.50 16.77 -1.22
CA SER A 276 12.76 15.96 -0.23
C SER A 276 13.13 14.47 -0.32
N THR A 277 13.35 13.94 -1.53
CA THR A 277 13.74 12.53 -1.73
C THR A 277 15.08 12.23 -1.07
N CYS A 278 16.09 13.08 -1.31
CA CYS A 278 17.43 12.92 -0.71
C CYS A 278 17.37 13.04 0.81
N ALA A 279 16.59 13.99 1.33
CA ALA A 279 16.44 14.17 2.78
C ALA A 279 15.80 12.93 3.43
N VAL A 280 14.77 12.35 2.82
CA VAL A 280 14.12 11.14 3.33
C VAL A 280 15.05 9.93 3.20
N ALA A 281 15.73 9.76 2.07
CA ALA A 281 16.69 8.68 1.86
C ALA A 281 17.79 8.71 2.93
N HIS A 282 18.35 9.89 3.21
CA HIS A 282 19.34 10.07 4.26
C HIS A 282 18.80 9.71 5.66
N LYS A 283 17.59 10.20 6.03
CA LYS A 283 16.93 9.85 7.30
C LYS A 283 16.69 8.35 7.46
N MET A 284 16.62 7.61 6.35
CA MET A 284 16.40 6.16 6.30
C MET A 284 17.69 5.36 6.10
N ASN A 285 18.86 5.95 6.24
CA ASN A 285 20.17 5.34 5.99
C ASN A 285 20.35 4.78 4.57
N ARG A 286 19.76 5.42 3.56
CA ARG A 286 20.04 5.18 2.13
C ARG A 286 21.11 6.18 1.66
N LYS A 287 21.77 5.82 0.54
CA LYS A 287 22.82 6.65 -0.08
C LYS A 287 22.27 7.39 -1.27
#